data_6008591a8ea196fa5d636452ad00a9f8
#
_entry.id   6008591a8ea196fa5d636452ad00a9f8
#
_cell.length_a   1.000
_cell.length_b   1.000
_cell.length_c   1.000
_cell.angle_alpha   90.00
_cell.angle_beta   90.00
_cell.angle_gamma   90.00
#
_symmetry.space_group_name_H-M   'P 1'
#
loop_
_entity.id
_entity.type
_entity.pdbx_description
1 polymer ?
#
loop_
_entity_poly.entity_id
_entity_poly.type
_entity_poly.pdbx_seq_one_letter_code
_entity_poly.pdbx_strand_id
1 'polypeptide(L)'
;MKTHAVIDHIVSWLTDYCDRSGQNGFVAGVSGGVDSAVTSALCAKTGKRVCALSMPIYQAGDQQDRARSHLDWLTERFGNVYSRTVDLSSVFDGFRQVLPPEVREDLVMANIRSRIRMATLYAFAGRYKLLVAGTGNKVEDFGVGFFTKYGDGGVDLSPLADLMKSEVRMLAREMGILPEITDAVPTDGLFDDSRSDEEQIGASYDELEWAMRFIETGGNEDRLTGRQKDVLSLYRRFNRTNRHKTEPIPVAKIPKELRE
;
A
#
# COMPACT_ATOMS: atom_id res chain seq x y z
N MET A 1 -3.58 -8.39 -19.99
CA MET A 1 -3.47 -9.32 -18.84
C MET A 1 -4.66 -10.27 -18.80
N LYS A 2 -4.52 -11.51 -18.33
CA LYS A 2 -5.64 -12.44 -18.09
C LYS A 2 -6.21 -12.18 -16.68
N THR A 3 -6.98 -11.13 -16.55
CA THR A 3 -7.37 -10.51 -15.27
C THR A 3 -8.04 -11.50 -14.30
N HIS A 4 -9.00 -12.28 -14.76
CA HIS A 4 -9.67 -13.28 -13.93
C HIS A 4 -8.70 -14.34 -13.36
N ALA A 5 -7.80 -14.87 -14.22
CA ALA A 5 -6.81 -15.84 -13.80
C ALA A 5 -5.78 -15.26 -12.79
N VAL A 6 -5.45 -13.97 -12.91
CA VAL A 6 -4.59 -13.28 -11.93
C VAL A 6 -5.31 -13.14 -10.58
N ILE A 7 -6.59 -12.77 -10.58
CA ILE A 7 -7.40 -12.74 -9.36
C ILE A 7 -7.42 -14.11 -8.68
N ASP A 8 -7.73 -15.17 -9.42
CA ASP A 8 -7.79 -16.53 -8.89
C ASP A 8 -6.44 -16.99 -8.32
N HIS A 9 -5.35 -16.65 -9.02
CA HIS A 9 -3.99 -16.96 -8.55
C HIS A 9 -3.67 -16.27 -7.22
N ILE A 10 -3.97 -14.96 -7.11
CA ILE A 10 -3.71 -14.21 -5.87
C ILE A 10 -4.58 -14.72 -4.73
N VAL A 11 -5.86 -15.01 -4.99
CA VAL A 11 -6.78 -15.57 -3.98
C VAL A 11 -6.29 -16.93 -3.48
N SER A 12 -5.84 -17.81 -4.38
CA SER A 12 -5.26 -19.10 -4.02
C SER A 12 -3.99 -18.91 -3.17
N TRP A 13 -3.09 -18.02 -3.60
CA TRP A 13 -1.85 -17.74 -2.87
C TRP A 13 -2.12 -17.17 -1.47
N LEU A 14 -3.08 -16.26 -1.32
CA LEU A 14 -3.51 -15.72 -0.02
C LEU A 14 -4.03 -16.82 0.88
N THR A 15 -4.89 -17.69 0.34
CA THR A 15 -5.48 -18.81 1.09
C THR A 15 -4.41 -19.78 1.60
N ASP A 16 -3.50 -20.20 0.71
CA ASP A 16 -2.41 -21.11 1.04
C ASP A 16 -1.43 -20.52 2.06
N TYR A 17 -1.13 -19.21 1.95
CA TYR A 17 -0.26 -18.53 2.90
C TYR A 17 -0.92 -18.42 4.28
N CYS A 18 -2.20 -18.07 4.34
CA CYS A 18 -2.98 -18.01 5.58
C CYS A 18 -2.99 -19.37 6.28
N ASP A 19 -3.26 -20.46 5.54
CA ASP A 19 -3.33 -21.81 6.11
C ASP A 19 -1.95 -22.28 6.61
N ARG A 20 -0.89 -22.07 5.85
CA ARG A 20 0.48 -22.43 6.25
C ARG A 20 0.98 -21.65 7.48
N SER A 21 0.54 -20.40 7.63
CA SER A 21 0.92 -19.56 8.78
C SER A 21 0.07 -19.83 10.04
N GLY A 22 -0.96 -20.69 9.94
CA GLY A 22 -1.85 -21.01 11.04
C GLY A 22 -2.69 -19.83 11.54
N GLN A 23 -2.93 -18.85 10.65
CA GLN A 23 -3.72 -17.66 10.96
C GLN A 23 -5.19 -17.85 10.52
N ASN A 24 -6.09 -17.03 11.07
CA ASN A 24 -7.53 -17.16 10.83
C ASN A 24 -8.03 -16.37 9.61
N GLY A 25 -7.19 -15.54 9.01
CA GLY A 25 -7.55 -14.66 7.91
C GLY A 25 -6.71 -13.39 7.86
N PHE A 26 -7.31 -12.25 7.48
CA PHE A 26 -6.60 -11.03 7.14
C PHE A 26 -7.18 -9.80 7.83
N VAL A 27 -6.33 -8.81 8.07
CA VAL A 27 -6.75 -7.43 8.35
C VAL A 27 -6.16 -6.51 7.28
N ALA A 28 -6.99 -5.63 6.74
CA ALA A 28 -6.59 -4.67 5.71
C ALA A 28 -7.09 -3.26 6.06
N GLY A 29 -6.24 -2.26 5.83
CA GLY A 29 -6.64 -0.86 5.87
C GLY A 29 -7.41 -0.48 4.61
N VAL A 30 -8.51 0.24 4.74
CA VAL A 30 -9.33 0.77 3.65
C VAL A 30 -9.23 2.28 3.67
N SER A 31 -8.51 2.84 2.69
CA SER A 31 -8.24 4.28 2.58
C SER A 31 -9.23 5.04 1.69
N GLY A 32 -10.04 4.32 0.90
CA GLY A 32 -10.84 4.87 -0.19
C GLY A 32 -10.11 4.94 -1.53
N GLY A 33 -8.85 4.46 -1.60
CA GLY A 33 -8.08 4.29 -2.83
C GLY A 33 -8.19 2.88 -3.42
N VAL A 34 -7.91 2.76 -4.72
CA VAL A 34 -8.08 1.52 -5.50
C VAL A 34 -7.28 0.35 -4.98
N ASP A 35 -6.04 0.56 -4.52
CA ASP A 35 -5.17 -0.52 -4.03
C ASP A 35 -5.75 -1.17 -2.77
N SER A 36 -6.17 -0.35 -1.81
CA SER A 36 -6.81 -0.84 -0.59
C SER A 36 -8.13 -1.56 -0.86
N ALA A 37 -8.89 -1.09 -1.85
CA ALA A 37 -10.13 -1.71 -2.27
C ALA A 37 -9.89 -3.08 -2.93
N VAL A 38 -8.91 -3.19 -3.82
CA VAL A 38 -8.53 -4.46 -4.46
C VAL A 38 -7.99 -5.45 -3.44
N THR A 39 -7.07 -5.02 -2.57
CA THR A 39 -6.50 -5.88 -1.53
C THR A 39 -7.57 -6.47 -0.62
N SER A 40 -8.45 -5.62 -0.09
CA SER A 40 -9.53 -6.09 0.82
C SER A 40 -10.52 -7.02 0.13
N ALA A 41 -10.85 -6.76 -1.14
CA ALA A 41 -11.72 -7.62 -1.94
C ALA A 41 -11.05 -8.98 -2.27
N LEU A 42 -9.75 -9.01 -2.60
CA LEU A 42 -8.99 -10.25 -2.79
C LEU A 42 -8.96 -11.08 -1.51
N CYS A 43 -8.70 -10.45 -0.36
CA CYS A 43 -8.77 -11.12 0.94
C CYS A 43 -10.18 -11.68 1.21
N ALA A 44 -11.23 -10.93 0.91
CA ALA A 44 -12.62 -11.38 1.10
C ALA A 44 -12.96 -12.60 0.23
N LYS A 45 -12.49 -12.64 -1.03
CA LYS A 45 -12.69 -13.76 -1.97
C LYS A 45 -12.06 -15.08 -1.50
N THR A 46 -11.11 -15.06 -0.57
CA THR A 46 -10.53 -16.29 0.02
C THR A 46 -11.53 -17.08 0.86
N GLY A 47 -12.64 -16.47 1.30
CA GLY A 47 -13.56 -17.05 2.29
C GLY A 47 -13.02 -17.06 3.72
N LYS A 48 -11.75 -16.71 3.96
CA LYS A 48 -11.17 -16.55 5.30
C LYS A 48 -11.72 -15.30 5.97
N ARG A 49 -11.63 -15.22 7.30
CA ARG A 49 -12.07 -14.03 8.05
C ARG A 49 -11.30 -12.79 7.59
N VAL A 50 -12.02 -11.70 7.34
CA VAL A 50 -11.41 -10.40 6.99
C VAL A 50 -11.89 -9.32 7.95
N CYS A 51 -10.93 -8.55 8.48
CA CYS A 51 -11.19 -7.33 9.21
C CYS A 51 -10.79 -6.14 8.34
N ALA A 52 -11.76 -5.41 7.80
CA ALA A 52 -11.53 -4.23 6.96
C ALA A 52 -11.65 -2.96 7.81
N LEU A 53 -10.58 -2.17 7.92
CA LEU A 53 -10.50 -1.01 8.80
C LEU A 53 -10.36 0.30 8.03
N SER A 54 -11.30 1.24 8.21
CA SER A 54 -11.07 2.64 7.89
C SER A 54 -10.47 3.34 9.12
N MET A 55 -9.36 4.06 8.93
CA MET A 55 -8.58 4.66 10.02
C MET A 55 -8.29 6.14 9.73
N PRO A 56 -9.33 7.02 9.75
CA PRO A 56 -9.13 8.44 9.46
C PRO A 56 -8.23 9.12 10.49
N ILE A 57 -7.37 10.05 10.00
CA ILE A 57 -6.61 11.04 10.77
C ILE A 57 -6.75 12.35 10.00
N TYR A 58 -7.75 13.17 10.33
CA TYR A 58 -8.06 14.41 9.63
C TYR A 58 -8.21 14.23 8.10
N GLN A 59 -8.76 13.09 7.69
CA GLN A 59 -8.91 12.72 6.30
C GLN A 59 -9.96 13.59 5.60
N ALA A 60 -9.75 13.93 4.33
CA ALA A 60 -10.73 14.64 3.51
C ALA A 60 -12.06 13.87 3.42
N GLY A 61 -13.19 14.59 3.38
CA GLY A 61 -14.54 14.00 3.43
C GLY A 61 -14.80 13.02 2.29
N ASP A 62 -14.39 13.35 1.07
CA ASP A 62 -14.55 12.50 -0.13
C ASP A 62 -13.76 11.17 -0.03
N GLN A 63 -12.58 11.17 0.59
CA GLN A 63 -11.82 9.94 0.85
C GLN A 63 -12.51 9.07 1.91
N GLN A 64 -13.06 9.71 2.97
CA GLN A 64 -13.83 9.00 3.99
C GLN A 64 -15.11 8.39 3.42
N ASP A 65 -15.81 9.12 2.53
CA ASP A 65 -17.02 8.63 1.89
C ASP A 65 -16.72 7.44 0.97
N ARG A 66 -15.65 7.51 0.14
CA ARG A 66 -15.23 6.37 -0.67
C ARG A 66 -14.84 5.15 0.20
N ALA A 67 -14.11 5.38 1.30
CA ALA A 67 -13.76 4.30 2.23
C ALA A 67 -15.01 3.65 2.83
N ARG A 68 -16.00 4.44 3.24
CA ARG A 68 -17.28 3.96 3.76
C ARG A 68 -18.06 3.16 2.72
N SER A 69 -18.24 3.73 1.51
CA SER A 69 -18.92 3.03 0.40
C SER A 69 -18.27 1.68 0.10
N HIS A 70 -16.94 1.60 0.16
CA HIS A 70 -16.24 0.33 -0.06
C HIS A 70 -16.45 -0.67 1.08
N LEU A 71 -16.43 -0.22 2.34
CA LEU A 71 -16.71 -1.09 3.48
C LEU A 71 -18.14 -1.67 3.41
N ASP A 72 -19.11 -0.85 3.02
CA ASP A 72 -20.50 -1.29 2.81
C ASP A 72 -20.56 -2.29 1.65
N TRP A 73 -19.94 -1.98 0.50
CA TRP A 73 -19.83 -2.87 -0.65
C TRP A 73 -19.21 -4.24 -0.30
N LEU A 74 -18.17 -4.27 0.55
CA LEU A 74 -17.55 -5.50 1.01
C LEU A 74 -18.49 -6.32 1.89
N THR A 75 -19.13 -5.70 2.88
CA THR A 75 -19.98 -6.40 3.85
C THR A 75 -21.28 -6.89 3.24
N GLU A 76 -21.80 -6.21 2.22
CA GLU A 76 -22.98 -6.68 1.46
C GLU A 76 -22.69 -7.91 0.59
N ARG A 77 -21.46 -8.01 0.05
CA ARG A 77 -21.07 -9.08 -0.90
C ARG A 77 -20.42 -10.29 -0.23
N PHE A 78 -19.79 -10.10 0.91
CA PHE A 78 -18.97 -11.15 1.54
C PHE A 78 -19.34 -11.35 3.01
N GLY A 79 -19.91 -12.50 3.33
CA GLY A 79 -20.33 -12.85 4.70
C GLY A 79 -19.16 -13.11 5.67
N ASN A 80 -17.92 -13.13 5.19
CA ASN A 80 -16.70 -13.33 5.97
C ASN A 80 -15.99 -12.03 6.33
N VAL A 81 -16.53 -10.86 5.93
CA VAL A 81 -15.96 -9.54 6.20
C VAL A 81 -16.62 -8.90 7.42
N TYR A 82 -15.79 -8.42 8.32
CA TYR A 82 -16.14 -7.51 9.41
C TYR A 82 -15.49 -6.16 9.17
N SER A 83 -16.26 -5.09 9.15
CA SER A 83 -15.77 -3.72 8.91
C SER A 83 -15.84 -2.85 10.17
N ARG A 84 -14.92 -1.92 10.31
CA ARG A 84 -14.92 -0.91 11.37
C ARG A 84 -14.21 0.38 10.94
N THR A 85 -14.74 1.52 11.41
CA THR A 85 -14.01 2.79 11.41
C THR A 85 -13.39 3.03 12.78
N VAL A 86 -12.11 3.36 12.80
CA VAL A 86 -11.33 3.71 14.00
C VAL A 86 -10.69 5.07 13.77
N ASP A 87 -11.27 6.13 14.32
CA ASP A 87 -10.69 7.47 14.25
C ASP A 87 -9.43 7.54 15.12
N LEU A 88 -8.31 7.87 14.50
CA LEU A 88 -6.99 7.94 15.12
C LEU A 88 -6.50 9.37 15.32
N SER A 89 -7.34 10.38 15.08
CA SER A 89 -6.97 11.79 15.18
C SER A 89 -6.43 12.17 16.56
N SER A 90 -7.08 11.71 17.63
CA SER A 90 -6.63 11.98 19.02
C SER A 90 -5.29 11.31 19.35
N VAL A 91 -5.01 10.14 18.79
CA VAL A 91 -3.72 9.45 18.95
C VAL A 91 -2.62 10.25 18.25
N PHE A 92 -2.90 10.71 17.01
CA PHE A 92 -1.97 11.55 16.26
C PHE A 92 -1.67 12.87 16.98
N ASP A 93 -2.68 13.54 17.54
CA ASP A 93 -2.50 14.75 18.34
C ASP A 93 -1.62 14.52 19.57
N GLY A 94 -1.83 13.39 20.27
CA GLY A 94 -0.99 12.99 21.38
C GLY A 94 0.49 12.85 20.98
N PHE A 95 0.76 12.19 19.83
CA PHE A 95 2.12 12.12 19.27
C PHE A 95 2.68 13.50 18.97
N ARG A 96 1.90 14.35 18.29
CA ARG A 96 2.34 15.71 17.94
C ARG A 96 2.66 16.55 19.16
N GLN A 97 1.92 16.41 20.26
CA GLN A 97 2.12 17.17 21.48
C GLN A 97 3.42 16.79 22.21
N VAL A 98 3.77 15.52 22.27
CA VAL A 98 4.95 15.02 22.99
C VAL A 98 6.25 15.17 22.22
N LEU A 99 6.21 15.29 20.90
CA LEU A 99 7.42 15.48 20.09
C LEU A 99 7.93 16.93 20.22
N PRO A 100 9.24 17.15 20.24
CA PRO A 100 9.81 18.49 20.21
C PRO A 100 9.53 19.19 18.87
N PRO A 101 9.39 20.54 18.83
CA PRO A 101 8.99 21.28 17.62
C PRO A 101 9.84 20.99 16.38
N GLU A 102 11.13 20.81 16.54
CA GLU A 102 12.09 20.58 15.45
C GLU A 102 11.91 19.25 14.68
N VAL A 103 11.13 18.31 15.24
CA VAL A 103 10.82 17.05 14.56
C VAL A 103 9.37 16.98 14.04
N ARG A 104 8.64 18.11 14.07
CA ARG A 104 7.23 18.18 13.60
C ARG A 104 7.10 18.65 12.16
N GLU A 105 8.08 18.40 11.33
CA GLU A 105 8.03 18.68 9.91
C GLU A 105 6.93 17.84 9.21
N ASP A 106 6.32 18.38 8.16
CA ASP A 106 5.15 17.78 7.49
C ASP A 106 5.39 16.32 7.08
N LEU A 107 6.54 16.03 6.44
CA LEU A 107 6.88 14.67 6.02
C LEU A 107 7.07 13.72 7.21
N VAL A 108 7.65 14.20 8.30
CA VAL A 108 7.81 13.41 9.53
C VAL A 108 6.45 13.06 10.10
N MET A 109 5.55 14.05 10.17
CA MET A 109 4.19 13.86 10.70
C MET A 109 3.33 12.99 9.76
N ALA A 110 3.48 13.10 8.44
CA ALA A 110 2.86 12.19 7.46
C ALA A 110 3.29 10.73 7.71
N ASN A 111 4.58 10.48 7.90
CA ASN A 111 5.09 9.16 8.25
C ASN A 111 4.58 8.65 9.62
N ILE A 112 4.33 9.53 10.59
CA ILE A 112 3.71 9.15 11.88
C ILE A 112 2.26 8.71 11.67
N ARG A 113 1.46 9.40 10.82
CA ARG A 113 0.09 8.97 10.47
C ARG A 113 0.09 7.53 9.93
N SER A 114 1.00 7.22 9.01
CA SER A 114 1.13 5.87 8.43
C SER A 114 1.49 4.82 9.50
N ARG A 115 2.45 5.12 10.40
CA ARG A 115 2.87 4.19 11.47
C ARG A 115 1.81 3.97 12.54
N ILE A 116 1.01 4.96 12.88
CA ILE A 116 -0.13 4.81 13.82
C ILE A 116 -1.17 3.86 13.20
N ARG A 117 -1.47 3.98 11.90
CA ARG A 117 -2.36 3.06 11.20
C ARG A 117 -1.80 1.63 11.20
N MET A 118 -0.53 1.44 10.90
CA MET A 118 0.14 0.14 10.97
C MET A 118 0.03 -0.49 12.37
N ALA A 119 0.35 0.25 13.42
CA ALA A 119 0.24 -0.24 14.79
C ALA A 119 -1.21 -0.66 15.14
N THR A 120 -2.21 0.08 14.63
CA THR A 120 -3.63 -0.27 14.80
C THR A 120 -3.97 -1.57 14.07
N LEU A 121 -3.52 -1.75 12.81
CA LEU A 121 -3.72 -3.00 12.08
C LEU A 121 -3.15 -4.19 12.85
N TYR A 122 -1.92 -4.09 13.36
CA TYR A 122 -1.30 -5.15 14.16
C TYR A 122 -1.98 -5.41 15.51
N ALA A 123 -2.62 -4.40 16.12
CA ALA A 123 -3.45 -4.62 17.31
C ALA A 123 -4.65 -5.53 17.00
N PHE A 124 -5.34 -5.32 15.86
CA PHE A 124 -6.41 -6.19 15.40
C PHE A 124 -5.87 -7.57 14.96
N ALA A 125 -4.75 -7.60 14.23
CA ALA A 125 -4.08 -8.83 13.82
C ALA A 125 -3.76 -9.72 15.02
N GLY A 126 -3.11 -9.18 16.05
CA GLY A 126 -2.78 -9.91 17.26
C GLY A 126 -4.00 -10.42 18.03
N ARG A 127 -5.06 -9.58 18.15
CA ARG A 127 -6.28 -9.97 18.87
C ARG A 127 -7.04 -11.11 18.21
N TYR A 128 -7.08 -11.14 16.88
CA TYR A 128 -7.92 -12.06 16.12
C TYR A 128 -7.15 -13.14 15.38
N LYS A 129 -5.82 -13.19 15.51
CA LYS A 129 -4.90 -14.07 14.78
C LYS A 129 -5.08 -13.90 13.27
N LEU A 130 -4.85 -12.68 12.78
CA LEU A 130 -4.95 -12.30 11.38
C LEU A 130 -3.58 -11.88 10.85
N LEU A 131 -3.41 -11.95 9.53
CA LEU A 131 -2.28 -11.40 8.80
C LEU A 131 -2.61 -9.98 8.34
N VAL A 132 -1.67 -9.06 8.48
CA VAL A 132 -1.78 -7.70 7.92
C VAL A 132 -1.52 -7.76 6.43
N ALA A 133 -2.55 -7.50 5.62
CA ALA A 133 -2.44 -7.46 4.17
C ALA A 133 -2.06 -6.05 3.70
N GLY A 134 -0.90 -5.95 3.05
CA GLY A 134 -0.39 -4.73 2.45
C GLY A 134 -1.13 -4.34 1.19
N THR A 135 -1.15 -3.05 0.91
CA THR A 135 -1.86 -2.45 -0.22
C THR A 135 -0.92 -1.85 -1.27
N GLY A 136 0.40 -1.92 -1.05
CA GLY A 136 1.40 -1.39 -1.97
C GLY A 136 1.47 -2.18 -3.27
N ASN A 137 1.64 -1.45 -4.38
CA ASN A 137 1.80 -2.02 -5.71
C ASN A 137 3.26 -1.97 -6.17
N LYS A 138 3.56 -2.63 -7.31
CA LYS A 138 4.91 -2.78 -7.83
C LYS A 138 5.61 -1.44 -8.08
N VAL A 139 4.89 -0.44 -8.59
CA VAL A 139 5.46 0.87 -8.94
C VAL A 139 5.82 1.66 -7.68
N GLU A 140 4.90 1.72 -6.73
CA GLU A 140 5.07 2.49 -5.48
C GLU A 140 6.14 1.86 -4.60
N ASP A 141 6.00 0.58 -4.27
CA ASP A 141 6.88 -0.08 -3.30
C ASP A 141 8.27 -0.38 -3.89
N PHE A 142 8.31 -1.15 -4.98
CA PHE A 142 9.58 -1.65 -5.53
C PHE A 142 10.16 -0.76 -6.63
N GLY A 143 9.33 0.08 -7.26
CA GLY A 143 9.76 1.06 -8.24
C GLY A 143 10.42 2.26 -7.59
N VAL A 144 9.64 3.13 -7.02
CA VAL A 144 10.12 4.42 -6.46
C VAL A 144 10.30 4.42 -4.94
N GLY A 145 9.79 3.41 -4.23
CA GLY A 145 9.83 3.35 -2.77
C GLY A 145 8.99 4.47 -2.12
N PHE A 146 7.85 4.78 -2.73
CA PHE A 146 6.92 5.80 -2.27
C PHE A 146 5.98 5.23 -1.20
N PHE A 147 6.54 4.90 -0.06
CA PHE A 147 5.83 4.38 1.12
C PHE A 147 6.62 4.70 2.39
N THR A 148 5.97 4.58 3.54
CA THR A 148 6.60 4.71 4.85
C THR A 148 7.10 3.35 5.34
N LYS A 149 8.42 3.21 5.51
CA LYS A 149 8.99 2.01 6.15
C LYS A 149 8.42 1.85 7.56
N TYR A 150 7.86 0.66 7.84
CA TYR A 150 7.14 0.37 9.09
C TYR A 150 5.90 1.24 9.32
N GLY A 151 5.31 1.77 8.23
CA GLY A 151 3.99 2.33 8.17
C GLY A 151 3.13 1.47 7.26
N ASP A 152 2.74 1.97 6.10
CA ASP A 152 2.07 1.20 5.04
C ASP A 152 2.94 0.07 4.46
N GLY A 153 4.28 0.18 4.53
CA GLY A 153 5.20 -0.93 4.24
C GLY A 153 5.42 -1.91 5.39
N GLY A 154 4.78 -1.72 6.55
CA GLY A 154 4.83 -2.63 7.70
C GLY A 154 3.69 -3.66 7.65
N VAL A 155 3.88 -4.74 6.90
CA VAL A 155 2.83 -5.73 6.58
C VAL A 155 3.37 -7.15 6.64
N ASP A 156 2.49 -8.16 6.73
CA ASP A 156 2.87 -9.57 6.74
C ASP A 156 2.93 -10.15 5.31
N LEU A 157 2.18 -9.58 4.37
CA LEU A 157 2.12 -10.02 2.98
C LEU A 157 1.65 -8.87 2.06
N SER A 158 2.03 -8.92 0.79
CA SER A 158 1.75 -7.87 -0.20
C SER A 158 1.17 -8.47 -1.49
N PRO A 159 -0.16 -8.63 -1.59
CA PRO A 159 -0.79 -9.32 -2.71
C PRO A 159 -0.72 -8.56 -4.05
N LEU A 160 -0.45 -7.26 -4.01
CA LEU A 160 -0.36 -6.41 -5.21
C LEU A 160 1.08 -6.08 -5.62
N ALA A 161 2.08 -6.56 -4.88
CA ALA A 161 3.49 -6.15 -5.03
C ALA A 161 4.10 -6.43 -6.42
N ASP A 162 3.55 -7.37 -7.19
CA ASP A 162 3.99 -7.67 -8.55
C ASP A 162 3.09 -7.06 -9.64
N LEU A 163 2.10 -6.25 -9.27
CA LEU A 163 1.17 -5.60 -10.18
C LEU A 163 1.50 -4.11 -10.34
N MET A 164 1.52 -3.65 -11.59
CA MET A 164 1.56 -2.23 -11.92
C MET A 164 0.23 -1.55 -11.52
N LYS A 165 0.24 -0.23 -11.30
CA LYS A 165 -0.97 0.54 -10.94
C LYS A 165 -2.10 0.36 -11.97
N SER A 166 -1.74 0.37 -13.25
CA SER A 166 -2.68 0.12 -14.36
C SER A 166 -3.33 -1.27 -14.24
N GLU A 167 -2.56 -2.28 -13.86
CA GLU A 167 -3.05 -3.65 -13.67
C GLU A 167 -3.96 -3.77 -12.45
N VAL A 168 -3.65 -3.10 -11.35
CA VAL A 168 -4.54 -3.03 -10.17
C VAL A 168 -5.90 -2.43 -10.54
N ARG A 169 -5.92 -1.36 -11.35
CA ARG A 169 -7.19 -0.80 -11.86
C ARG A 169 -7.96 -1.79 -12.74
N MET A 170 -7.27 -2.63 -13.53
CA MET A 170 -7.94 -3.70 -14.30
C MET A 170 -8.58 -4.73 -13.37
N LEU A 171 -7.90 -5.14 -12.29
CA LEU A 171 -8.48 -6.04 -11.29
C LEU A 171 -9.70 -5.40 -10.60
N ALA A 172 -9.62 -4.12 -10.25
CA ALA A 172 -10.73 -3.40 -9.62
C ALA A 172 -12.00 -3.44 -10.47
N ARG A 173 -11.87 -3.15 -11.77
CA ARG A 173 -13.00 -3.19 -12.72
C ARG A 173 -13.58 -4.60 -12.88
N GLU A 174 -12.71 -5.62 -13.01
CA GLU A 174 -13.13 -7.03 -13.12
C GLU A 174 -13.89 -7.52 -11.89
N MET A 175 -13.50 -7.06 -10.70
CA MET A 175 -14.17 -7.41 -9.43
C MET A 175 -15.43 -6.58 -9.17
N GLY A 176 -15.74 -5.59 -10.01
CA GLY A 176 -16.90 -4.71 -9.85
C GLY A 176 -16.77 -3.76 -8.66
N ILE A 177 -15.54 -3.33 -8.35
CA ILE A 177 -15.29 -2.27 -7.37
C ILE A 177 -15.88 -0.96 -7.90
N LEU A 178 -16.41 -0.16 -6.98
CA LEU A 178 -17.15 1.07 -7.28
C LEU A 178 -16.34 2.03 -8.18
N PRO A 179 -16.96 2.61 -9.24
CA PRO A 179 -16.29 3.50 -10.18
C PRO A 179 -15.65 4.71 -9.50
N GLU A 180 -16.28 5.30 -8.48
CA GLU A 180 -15.75 6.42 -7.72
C GLU A 180 -14.43 6.11 -7.00
N ILE A 181 -14.09 4.83 -6.81
CA ILE A 181 -12.82 4.38 -6.24
C ILE A 181 -11.82 4.04 -7.36
N THR A 182 -12.30 3.32 -8.39
CA THR A 182 -11.43 2.87 -9.49
C THR A 182 -10.88 4.04 -10.31
N ASP A 183 -11.69 5.09 -10.50
CA ASP A 183 -11.36 6.24 -11.32
C ASP A 183 -10.87 7.45 -10.49
N ALA A 184 -10.77 7.32 -9.15
CA ALA A 184 -10.24 8.36 -8.29
C ALA A 184 -8.77 8.67 -8.62
N VAL A 185 -8.42 9.95 -8.50
CA VAL A 185 -7.01 10.38 -8.57
C VAL A 185 -6.25 9.80 -7.37
N PRO A 186 -5.10 9.12 -7.59
CA PRO A 186 -4.31 8.57 -6.50
C PRO A 186 -3.78 9.66 -5.57
N THR A 187 -3.98 9.46 -4.28
CA THR A 187 -3.42 10.31 -3.22
C THR A 187 -3.18 9.48 -1.97
N ASP A 188 -2.05 9.71 -1.31
CA ASP A 188 -1.71 9.05 -0.04
C ASP A 188 -2.57 9.56 1.14
N GLY A 189 -3.20 10.73 0.99
CA GLY A 189 -4.03 11.35 2.03
C GLY A 189 -3.28 11.61 3.33
N LEU A 190 -1.97 11.80 3.26
CA LEU A 190 -1.11 12.05 4.43
C LEU A 190 -0.84 13.53 4.66
N PHE A 191 -1.15 14.38 3.67
CA PHE A 191 -0.97 15.83 3.72
C PHE A 191 -2.33 16.54 3.74
N ASP A 192 -2.34 17.75 4.30
CA ASP A 192 -3.58 18.55 4.46
C ASP A 192 -3.99 19.30 3.17
N ASP A 193 -3.15 19.30 2.12
CA ASP A 193 -3.33 20.04 0.88
C ASP A 193 -3.86 19.22 -0.31
N SER A 194 -4.29 17.99 -0.08
CA SER A 194 -4.89 17.09 -1.10
C SER A 194 -4.04 16.87 -2.37
N ARG A 195 -2.71 17.07 -2.29
CA ARG A 195 -1.81 16.82 -3.43
C ARG A 195 -1.88 15.36 -3.88
N SER A 196 -1.80 15.14 -5.18
CA SER A 196 -1.76 13.79 -5.75
C SER A 196 -0.37 13.13 -5.58
N ASP A 197 -0.33 11.80 -5.66
CA ASP A 197 0.93 11.06 -5.65
C ASP A 197 1.81 11.46 -6.84
N GLU A 198 1.22 11.67 -8.03
CA GLU A 198 1.94 12.09 -9.24
C GLU A 198 2.58 13.48 -9.09
N GLU A 199 1.91 14.42 -8.42
CA GLU A 199 2.48 15.74 -8.10
C GLU A 199 3.64 15.63 -7.12
N GLN A 200 3.55 14.77 -6.12
CA GLN A 200 4.60 14.55 -5.13
C GLN A 200 5.83 13.87 -5.76
N ILE A 201 5.63 12.91 -6.64
CA ILE A 201 6.70 12.18 -7.33
C ILE A 201 7.30 13.02 -8.46
N GLY A 202 6.48 13.76 -9.20
CA GLY A 202 6.87 14.56 -10.38
C GLY A 202 6.80 13.80 -11.71
N ALA A 203 6.10 12.65 -11.72
CA ALA A 203 5.81 11.86 -12.91
C ALA A 203 4.47 11.12 -12.76
N SER A 204 3.79 10.86 -13.89
CA SER A 204 2.57 10.05 -13.88
C SER A 204 2.86 8.57 -13.65
N TYR A 205 1.86 7.81 -13.22
CA TYR A 205 2.00 6.35 -13.09
C TYR A 205 2.35 5.67 -14.42
N ASP A 206 1.78 6.13 -15.53
CA ASP A 206 2.11 5.60 -16.87
C ASP A 206 3.58 5.83 -17.21
N GLU A 207 4.14 6.98 -16.87
CA GLU A 207 5.56 7.30 -17.07
C GLU A 207 6.46 6.46 -16.15
N LEU A 208 6.07 6.24 -14.90
CA LEU A 208 6.82 5.39 -13.96
C LEU A 208 6.79 3.92 -14.38
N GLU A 209 5.63 3.41 -14.82
CA GLU A 209 5.50 2.05 -15.36
C GLU A 209 6.34 1.87 -16.62
N TRP A 210 6.34 2.87 -17.51
CA TRP A 210 7.22 2.87 -18.67
C TRP A 210 8.69 2.79 -18.25
N ALA A 211 9.13 3.64 -17.32
CA ALA A 211 10.52 3.66 -16.87
C ALA A 211 10.94 2.32 -16.24
N MET A 212 10.06 1.71 -15.47
CA MET A 212 10.29 0.41 -14.85
C MET A 212 10.46 -0.69 -15.90
N ARG A 213 9.53 -0.79 -16.86
CA ARG A 213 9.61 -1.74 -17.98
C ARG A 213 10.83 -1.50 -18.85
N PHE A 214 11.19 -0.23 -19.11
CA PHE A 214 12.37 0.13 -19.87
C PHE A 214 13.66 -0.39 -19.24
N ILE A 215 13.79 -0.28 -17.92
CA ILE A 215 14.94 -0.82 -17.17
C ILE A 215 14.93 -2.34 -17.17
N GLU A 216 13.79 -2.98 -16.89
CA GLU A 216 13.66 -4.43 -16.87
C GLU A 216 13.99 -5.09 -18.22
N THR A 217 13.70 -4.41 -19.32
CA THR A 217 13.97 -4.93 -20.70
C THR A 217 15.33 -4.52 -21.27
N GLY A 218 16.14 -3.75 -20.53
CA GLY A 218 17.45 -3.28 -21.01
C GLY A 218 17.35 -2.31 -22.19
N GLY A 219 16.40 -1.36 -22.14
CA GLY A 219 16.14 -0.42 -23.22
C GLY A 219 17.32 0.47 -23.57
N ASN A 220 17.41 0.92 -24.85
CA ASN A 220 18.47 1.79 -25.34
C ASN A 220 18.18 3.26 -25.04
N GLU A 221 19.00 3.87 -24.19
CA GLU A 221 18.86 5.25 -23.73
C GLU A 221 19.14 6.31 -24.81
N ASP A 222 19.91 5.98 -25.85
CA ASP A 222 20.26 6.93 -26.93
C ASP A 222 19.04 7.40 -27.73
N ARG A 223 17.96 6.61 -27.70
CA ARG A 223 16.72 6.87 -28.44
C ARG A 223 15.65 7.60 -27.63
N LEU A 224 15.92 7.94 -26.38
CA LEU A 224 14.96 8.56 -25.48
C LEU A 224 14.75 10.04 -25.80
N THR A 225 13.48 10.49 -25.68
CA THR A 225 13.12 11.92 -25.68
C THR A 225 13.61 12.62 -24.42
N GLY A 226 13.58 13.96 -24.38
CA GLY A 226 13.94 14.72 -23.18
C GLY A 226 13.13 14.29 -21.96
N ARG A 227 11.78 14.26 -22.08
CA ARG A 227 10.90 13.85 -20.97
C ARG A 227 11.16 12.42 -20.51
N GLN A 228 11.40 11.49 -21.41
CA GLN A 228 11.74 10.11 -21.06
C GLN A 228 13.06 10.02 -20.27
N LYS A 229 14.07 10.82 -20.63
CA LYS A 229 15.33 10.90 -19.87
C LYS A 229 15.11 11.47 -18.47
N ASP A 230 14.29 12.50 -18.34
CA ASP A 230 13.96 13.12 -17.07
C ASP A 230 13.24 12.14 -16.14
N VAL A 231 12.21 11.44 -16.66
CA VAL A 231 11.46 10.42 -15.92
C VAL A 231 12.35 9.25 -15.50
N LEU A 232 13.21 8.76 -16.39
CA LEU A 232 14.14 7.68 -16.07
C LEU A 232 15.15 8.09 -14.99
N SER A 233 15.66 9.31 -15.05
CA SER A 233 16.56 9.87 -14.04
C SER A 233 15.86 10.03 -12.69
N LEU A 234 14.63 10.53 -12.70
CA LEU A 234 13.76 10.67 -11.52
C LEU A 234 13.50 9.29 -10.88
N TYR A 235 13.05 8.30 -11.66
CA TYR A 235 12.80 6.94 -11.21
C TYR A 235 14.04 6.34 -10.55
N ARG A 236 15.21 6.39 -11.22
CA ARG A 236 16.48 5.87 -10.69
C ARG A 236 16.90 6.55 -9.39
N ARG A 237 16.69 7.86 -9.29
CA ARG A 237 16.98 8.62 -8.07
C ARG A 237 16.13 8.12 -6.91
N PHE A 238 14.81 8.03 -7.09
CA PHE A 238 13.90 7.53 -6.05
C PHE A 238 14.22 6.09 -5.66
N ASN A 239 14.36 5.20 -6.65
CA ASN A 239 14.70 3.80 -6.41
C ASN A 239 15.98 3.66 -5.58
N ARG A 240 17.05 4.36 -5.95
CA ARG A 240 18.32 4.33 -5.22
C ARG A 240 18.21 4.89 -3.80
N THR A 241 17.55 6.05 -3.64
CA THR A 241 17.42 6.72 -2.34
C THR A 241 16.58 5.90 -1.37
N ASN A 242 15.52 5.26 -1.87
CA ASN A 242 14.57 4.51 -1.07
C ASN A 242 14.88 3.00 -0.97
N ARG A 243 15.95 2.53 -1.58
CA ARG A 243 16.32 1.11 -1.63
C ARG A 243 16.37 0.43 -0.26
N HIS A 244 16.83 1.16 0.76
CA HIS A 244 16.86 0.68 2.14
C HIS A 244 15.47 0.35 2.73
N LYS A 245 14.38 0.79 2.10
CA LYS A 245 13.02 0.47 2.52
C LYS A 245 12.58 -0.91 2.03
N THR A 246 13.03 -1.31 0.84
CA THR A 246 12.62 -2.53 0.12
C THR A 246 13.55 -3.71 0.38
N GLU A 247 14.81 -3.45 0.70
CA GLU A 247 15.77 -4.51 1.01
C GLU A 247 15.54 -5.09 2.41
N PRO A 248 15.82 -6.40 2.60
CA PRO A 248 15.82 -7.00 3.92
C PRO A 248 16.71 -6.23 4.90
N ILE A 249 16.38 -6.27 6.19
CA ILE A 249 17.19 -5.61 7.23
C ILE A 249 18.63 -6.13 7.15
N PRO A 250 19.64 -5.26 6.96
CA PRO A 250 21.03 -5.69 6.90
C PRO A 250 21.47 -6.32 8.22
N VAL A 251 22.16 -7.46 8.13
CA VAL A 251 22.70 -8.17 9.29
C VAL A 251 24.23 -8.15 9.22
N ALA A 252 24.88 -7.68 10.29
CA ALA A 252 26.32 -7.80 10.44
C ALA A 252 26.70 -9.27 10.65
N LYS A 253 27.23 -9.91 9.59
CA LYS A 253 27.72 -11.30 9.69
C LYS A 253 29.06 -11.31 10.38
N ILE A 254 29.15 -12.02 11.50
CA ILE A 254 30.39 -12.20 12.24
C ILE A 254 31.20 -13.33 11.60
N PRO A 255 32.43 -13.08 11.15
CA PRO A 255 33.33 -14.11 10.64
C PRO A 255 33.52 -15.24 11.64
N LYS A 256 33.71 -16.48 11.14
CA LYS A 256 33.84 -17.66 12.03
C LYS A 256 35.04 -17.54 12.94
N GLU A 257 36.16 -17.03 12.43
CA GLU A 257 37.42 -16.81 13.13
C GLU A 257 37.34 -15.79 14.29
N LEU A 258 36.28 -15.02 14.40
CA LEU A 258 36.03 -14.12 15.53
C LEU A 258 35.11 -14.77 16.59
N ARG A 259 34.69 -16.02 16.39
CA ARG A 259 33.80 -16.74 17.32
C ARG A 259 34.52 -17.88 18.03
N GLU A 260 35.72 -18.18 17.62
CA GLU A 260 36.68 -19.12 18.23
C GLU A 260 37.64 -18.36 19.15
#